data_32b1c74769a4e516929c15c1578b655d
#
_entry.id   32b1c74769a4e516929c15c1578b655d
#
_cell.length_a   1.000
_cell.length_b   1.000
_cell.length_c   1.000
_cell.angle_alpha   90.00
_cell.angle_beta   90.00
_cell.angle_gamma   90.00
#
_symmetry.space_group_name_H-M   'P 1'
#
loop_
_entity.id
_entity.type
_entity.pdbx_description
1 polymer ?
#
loop_
_entity_poly.entity_id
_entity_poly.type
_entity_poly.pdbx_seq_one_letter_code
_entity_poly.pdbx_strand_id
1 'polypeptide(L)'
;VKYDAEGKIESAYLEESGMLKQEYADKVKEKDLTASNVGAVMQAIDGVFFTGGEDVSPSLFKVPEKEKNEGEEINATRDISDYMLMAYCLEKDVPTFAVCRGEQVMSIVSGCTFIQDIPNYYKEQGKTYNDTHRMSADAPDRTYARHDVTINKDASKWLYKIVGSTELKNVSSWHHQA
;
A
#
# COMPACT_ATOMS: atom_id res chain seq x y z
N VAL A 1 4.30 -0.54 20.01
CA VAL A 1 4.10 -2.00 19.90
C VAL A 1 5.33 -2.75 20.37
N LYS A 2 5.18 -4.03 20.76
CA LYS A 2 6.29 -4.95 21.06
C LYS A 2 6.36 -6.02 20.00
N TYR A 3 7.53 -6.61 19.88
CA TYR A 3 7.81 -7.69 18.95
C TYR A 3 8.15 -8.96 19.72
N ASP A 4 7.73 -10.10 19.21
CA ASP A 4 8.10 -11.42 19.71
C ASP A 4 9.55 -11.79 19.33
N ALA A 5 9.96 -13.01 19.69
CA ALA A 5 11.31 -13.51 19.43
C ALA A 5 11.62 -13.67 17.91
N GLU A 6 10.60 -13.83 17.08
CA GLU A 6 10.68 -13.92 15.62
C GLU A 6 10.64 -12.54 14.94
N GLY A 7 10.52 -11.45 15.70
CA GLY A 7 10.43 -10.08 15.18
C GLY A 7 9.06 -9.73 14.60
N LYS A 8 8.01 -10.48 14.95
CA LYS A 8 6.63 -10.16 14.60
C LYS A 8 5.96 -9.37 15.71
N ILE A 9 4.98 -8.54 15.36
CA ILE A 9 4.18 -7.82 16.35
C ILE A 9 3.41 -8.82 17.21
N GLU A 10 3.47 -8.66 18.53
CA GLU A 10 2.72 -9.49 19.47
C GLU A 10 1.20 -9.38 19.22
N SER A 11 0.48 -10.50 19.36
CA SER A 11 -0.96 -10.59 19.12
C SER A 11 -1.81 -9.62 19.95
N ALA A 12 -1.31 -9.16 21.09
CA ALA A 12 -1.98 -8.16 21.93
C ALA A 12 -2.28 -6.83 21.19
N TYR A 13 -1.51 -6.53 20.15
CA TYR A 13 -1.65 -5.33 19.33
C TYR A 13 -2.49 -5.52 18.07
N LEU A 14 -2.93 -6.76 17.81
CA LEU A 14 -3.64 -7.14 16.59
C LEU A 14 -5.12 -7.49 16.87
N GLU A 15 -5.96 -7.24 15.88
CA GLU A 15 -7.31 -7.81 15.79
C GLU A 15 -7.23 -9.29 15.42
N GLU A 16 -8.33 -10.04 15.52
CA GLU A 16 -8.40 -11.45 15.10
C GLU A 16 -8.04 -11.66 13.62
N SER A 17 -8.29 -10.66 12.78
CA SER A 17 -7.92 -10.63 11.36
C SER A 17 -6.42 -10.48 11.10
N GLY A 18 -5.60 -10.24 12.14
CA GLY A 18 -4.18 -9.89 11.99
C GLY A 18 -3.93 -8.41 11.71
N MET A 19 -4.97 -7.62 11.53
CA MET A 19 -4.89 -6.17 11.34
C MET A 19 -4.43 -5.47 12.63
N LEU A 20 -3.66 -4.39 12.49
CA LEU A 20 -3.28 -3.57 13.63
C LEU A 20 -4.51 -2.91 14.26
N LYS A 21 -4.68 -3.02 15.58
CA LYS A 21 -5.75 -2.35 16.31
C LYS A 21 -5.72 -0.85 16.06
N GLN A 22 -6.90 -0.23 15.98
CA GLN A 22 -7.03 1.18 15.58
C GLN A 22 -6.23 2.12 16.45
N GLU A 23 -6.22 1.92 17.77
CA GLU A 23 -5.47 2.76 18.71
C GLU A 23 -3.96 2.80 18.44
N TYR A 24 -3.39 1.69 17.92
CA TYR A 24 -1.97 1.62 17.56
C TYR A 24 -1.73 2.14 16.14
N ALA A 25 -2.67 1.88 15.22
CA ALA A 25 -2.63 2.46 13.89
C ALA A 25 -2.67 3.99 13.93
N ASP A 26 -3.48 4.57 14.82
CA ASP A 26 -3.56 6.02 15.00
C ASP A 26 -2.23 6.61 15.45
N LYS A 27 -1.51 5.92 16.35
CA LYS A 27 -0.15 6.33 16.75
C LYS A 27 0.86 6.24 15.60
N VAL A 28 0.74 5.22 14.75
CA VAL A 28 1.59 5.12 13.54
C VAL A 28 1.30 6.29 12.58
N LYS A 29 0.03 6.66 12.44
CA LYS A 29 -0.40 7.79 11.59
C LYS A 29 0.07 9.16 12.08
N GLU A 30 0.44 9.30 13.36
CA GLU A 30 1.09 10.51 13.89
C GLU A 30 2.45 10.79 13.25
N LYS A 31 3.09 9.77 12.66
CA LYS A 31 4.41 9.85 11.99
C LYS A 31 5.51 10.39 12.89
N ASP A 32 5.45 10.07 14.18
CA ASP A 32 6.52 10.46 15.11
C ASP A 32 7.79 9.62 14.84
N LEU A 33 8.66 10.16 14.01
CA LEU A 33 9.91 9.52 13.63
C LEU A 33 10.87 9.37 14.81
N THR A 34 10.68 10.15 15.88
CA THR A 34 11.53 10.07 17.09
C THR A 34 11.18 8.88 17.97
N ALA A 35 9.93 8.38 17.86
CA ALA A 35 9.46 7.18 18.55
C ALA A 35 9.87 5.86 17.87
N SER A 36 10.66 5.92 16.78
CA SER A 36 11.10 4.76 16.01
C SER A 36 12.62 4.79 15.78
N ASN A 37 13.16 3.65 15.34
CA ASN A 37 14.57 3.54 14.97
C ASN A 37 14.84 3.88 13.48
N VAL A 38 13.85 4.38 12.76
CA VAL A 38 13.93 4.63 11.31
C VAL A 38 15.10 5.57 10.97
N GLY A 39 15.32 6.63 11.76
CA GLY A 39 16.41 7.55 11.53
C GLY A 39 17.79 6.87 11.64
N ALA A 40 17.95 5.92 12.57
CA ALA A 40 19.20 5.17 12.71
C ALA A 40 19.41 4.20 11.54
N VAL A 41 18.34 3.53 11.08
CA VAL A 41 18.40 2.63 9.92
C VAL A 41 18.79 3.41 8.67
N MET A 42 18.27 4.61 8.49
CA MET A 42 18.44 5.42 7.28
C MET A 42 19.78 6.15 7.19
N GLN A 43 20.63 6.15 8.23
CA GLN A 43 21.90 6.89 8.22
C GLN A 43 22.87 6.52 7.11
N ALA A 44 22.83 5.27 6.61
CA ALA A 44 23.72 4.76 5.58
C ALA A 44 22.97 4.37 4.29
N ILE A 45 21.79 4.93 4.08
CA ILE A 45 20.91 4.59 2.95
C ILE A 45 20.68 5.82 2.08
N ASP A 46 21.05 5.73 0.80
CA ASP A 46 20.93 6.81 -0.17
C ASP A 46 19.59 6.83 -0.91
N GLY A 47 18.81 5.75 -0.84
CA GLY A 47 17.50 5.62 -1.49
C GLY A 47 16.79 4.35 -1.07
N VAL A 48 15.47 4.31 -1.23
CA VAL A 48 14.63 3.18 -0.81
C VAL A 48 13.77 2.69 -1.96
N PHE A 49 13.73 1.36 -2.10
CA PHE A 49 12.80 0.69 -2.99
C PHE A 49 11.75 -0.08 -2.19
N PHE A 50 10.49 0.36 -2.27
CA PHE A 50 9.35 -0.33 -1.68
C PHE A 50 8.77 -1.31 -2.69
N THR A 51 8.77 -2.59 -2.33
CA THR A 51 8.29 -3.68 -3.18
C THR A 51 6.79 -3.93 -3.04
N GLY A 52 6.24 -4.76 -3.91
CA GLY A 52 4.91 -5.36 -3.77
C GLY A 52 4.80 -6.30 -2.56
N GLY A 53 3.62 -6.84 -2.33
CA GLY A 53 3.35 -7.78 -1.25
C GLY A 53 1.90 -7.78 -0.81
N GLU A 54 1.69 -8.17 0.44
CA GLU A 54 0.41 -8.31 1.12
C GLU A 54 -0.35 -6.97 1.19
N ASP A 55 -1.65 -7.04 1.42
CA ASP A 55 -2.50 -5.86 1.55
C ASP A 55 -2.15 -5.02 2.78
N VAL A 56 -2.38 -3.71 2.68
CA VAL A 56 -2.16 -2.80 3.81
C VAL A 56 -3.35 -2.86 4.77
N SER A 57 -3.08 -2.88 6.07
CA SER A 57 -4.12 -2.88 7.11
C SER A 57 -5.11 -1.73 6.94
N PRO A 58 -6.41 -2.01 6.84
CA PRO A 58 -7.45 -0.97 6.75
C PRO A 58 -7.42 0.04 7.88
N SER A 59 -6.94 -0.34 9.06
CA SER A 59 -6.78 0.57 10.22
C SER A 59 -5.84 1.75 9.93
N LEU A 60 -4.94 1.64 8.94
CA LEU A 60 -4.03 2.72 8.56
C LEU A 60 -4.66 3.76 7.63
N PHE A 61 -5.76 3.45 6.95
CA PHE A 61 -6.41 4.35 6.01
C PHE A 61 -7.94 4.46 6.18
N LYS A 62 -8.61 3.50 6.82
CA LYS A 62 -10.06 3.48 7.03
C LYS A 62 -10.44 3.18 8.48
N VAL A 63 -11.70 3.47 8.79
CA VAL A 63 -12.31 3.09 10.08
C VAL A 63 -12.69 1.59 10.01
N PRO A 64 -12.16 0.74 10.90
CA PRO A 64 -12.28 -0.71 10.83
C PRO A 64 -13.72 -1.26 10.83
N GLU A 65 -14.65 -0.54 11.46
CA GLU A 65 -16.03 -0.99 11.69
C GLU A 65 -16.83 -1.24 10.40
N LYS A 66 -16.35 -0.78 9.27
CA LYS A 66 -17.04 -0.87 7.98
C LYS A 66 -16.43 -1.88 7.02
N GLU A 67 -15.32 -2.51 7.41
CA GLU A 67 -14.54 -3.28 6.47
C GLU A 67 -14.46 -4.75 6.94
N LYS A 68 -14.86 -5.64 6.07
CA LYS A 68 -14.54 -7.05 6.18
C LYS A 68 -13.26 -7.30 5.39
N ASN A 69 -12.23 -7.80 6.07
CA ASN A 69 -11.05 -8.37 5.42
C ASN A 69 -11.40 -9.75 4.85
N GLU A 70 -12.11 -9.78 3.75
CA GLU A 70 -12.48 -11.05 3.10
C GLU A 70 -11.26 -11.60 2.34
N GLY A 71 -10.52 -12.49 3.01
CA GLY A 71 -9.47 -13.28 2.39
C GLY A 71 -8.15 -12.55 2.08
N GLU A 72 -7.91 -11.43 2.73
CA GLU A 72 -6.67 -10.66 2.57
C GLU A 72 -5.61 -11.13 3.56
N GLU A 73 -4.39 -11.28 3.07
CA GLU A 73 -3.23 -11.51 3.92
C GLU A 73 -2.70 -10.17 4.42
N ILE A 74 -2.82 -9.91 5.71
CA ILE A 74 -2.31 -8.70 6.34
C ILE A 74 -1.02 -9.00 7.09
N ASN A 75 -0.04 -8.15 6.93
CA ASN A 75 1.23 -8.20 7.66
C ASN A 75 1.45 -6.90 8.43
N ALA A 76 0.86 -6.82 9.63
CA ALA A 76 0.94 -5.63 10.47
C ALA A 76 2.37 -5.23 10.85
N THR A 77 3.30 -6.18 10.94
CA THR A 77 4.73 -5.90 11.19
C THR A 77 5.31 -5.11 10.02
N ARG A 78 5.04 -5.55 8.81
CA ARG A 78 5.47 -4.87 7.60
C ARG A 78 4.75 -3.53 7.42
N ASP A 79 3.48 -3.45 7.79
CA ASP A 79 2.70 -2.22 7.72
C ASP A 79 3.35 -1.07 8.50
N ILE A 80 3.70 -1.32 9.77
CA ILE A 80 4.37 -0.30 10.60
C ILE A 80 5.73 0.06 10.02
N SER A 81 6.52 -0.94 9.63
CA SER A 81 7.85 -0.74 9.07
C SER A 81 7.80 0.11 7.80
N ASP A 82 6.98 -0.30 6.82
CA ASP A 82 6.87 0.41 5.55
C ASP A 82 6.25 1.80 5.72
N TYR A 83 5.26 1.95 6.63
CA TYR A 83 4.63 3.25 6.91
C TYR A 83 5.65 4.25 7.48
N MET A 84 6.42 3.86 8.48
CA MET A 84 7.40 4.74 9.14
C MET A 84 8.59 5.05 8.23
N LEU A 85 9.05 4.05 7.45
CA LEU A 85 10.09 4.26 6.42
C LEU A 85 9.63 5.21 5.33
N MET A 86 8.41 5.05 4.83
CA MET A 86 7.83 5.93 3.83
C MET A 86 7.66 7.36 4.38
N ALA A 87 7.15 7.50 5.62
CA ALA A 87 7.03 8.80 6.27
C ALA A 87 8.39 9.50 6.38
N TYR A 88 9.43 8.76 6.74
CA TYR A 88 10.80 9.30 6.77
C TYR A 88 11.27 9.74 5.38
N CYS A 89 11.09 8.90 4.37
CA CYS A 89 11.53 9.20 3.01
C CYS A 89 10.85 10.47 2.46
N LEU A 90 9.55 10.61 2.69
CA LEU A 90 8.79 11.78 2.25
C LEU A 90 9.20 13.05 3.03
N GLU A 91 9.43 12.95 4.34
CA GLU A 91 9.84 14.10 5.16
C GLU A 91 11.26 14.58 4.83
N LYS A 92 12.17 13.64 4.57
CA LYS A 92 13.61 13.94 4.34
C LYS A 92 13.99 14.03 2.86
N ASP A 93 13.02 13.94 1.95
CA ASP A 93 13.23 13.96 0.50
C ASP A 93 14.24 12.89 0.03
N VAL A 94 14.16 11.69 0.62
CA VAL A 94 15.01 10.54 0.24
C VAL A 94 14.55 10.00 -1.10
N PRO A 95 15.47 9.76 -2.07
CA PRO A 95 15.11 9.11 -3.33
C PRO A 95 14.34 7.80 -3.10
N THR A 96 13.11 7.74 -3.60
CA THR A 96 12.20 6.63 -3.32
C THR A 96 11.57 6.11 -4.61
N PHE A 97 11.60 4.80 -4.78
CA PHE A 97 10.86 4.09 -5.81
C PHE A 97 9.90 3.09 -5.17
N ALA A 98 8.63 3.16 -5.54
CA ALA A 98 7.58 2.37 -4.92
C ALA A 98 6.74 1.64 -5.99
N VAL A 99 6.50 0.34 -5.79
CA VAL A 99 5.77 -0.52 -6.73
C VAL A 99 4.67 -1.29 -6.00
N CYS A 100 3.48 -1.38 -6.60
CA CYS A 100 2.33 -2.14 -6.09
C CYS A 100 2.01 -1.72 -4.64
N ARG A 101 2.14 -2.63 -3.67
CA ARG A 101 1.96 -2.29 -2.25
C ARG A 101 2.77 -1.08 -1.80
N GLY A 102 4.01 -0.93 -2.29
CA GLY A 102 4.84 0.23 -1.96
C GLY A 102 4.22 1.56 -2.41
N GLU A 103 3.63 1.61 -3.59
CA GLU A 103 2.90 2.79 -4.08
C GLU A 103 1.62 3.04 -3.26
N GLN A 104 0.91 1.98 -2.86
CA GLN A 104 -0.25 2.07 -1.98
C GLN A 104 0.12 2.69 -0.62
N VAL A 105 1.21 2.23 0.00
CA VAL A 105 1.74 2.82 1.25
C VAL A 105 2.11 4.28 1.06
N MET A 106 2.74 4.65 -0.06
CA MET A 106 3.07 6.05 -0.38
C MET A 106 1.81 6.92 -0.44
N SER A 107 0.77 6.45 -1.10
CA SER A 107 -0.52 7.13 -1.19
C SER A 107 -1.18 7.31 0.17
N ILE A 108 -1.20 6.25 0.98
CA ILE A 108 -1.77 6.27 2.34
C ILE A 108 -1.01 7.25 3.24
N VAL A 109 0.32 7.18 3.26
CA VAL A 109 1.17 8.07 4.06
C VAL A 109 1.03 9.52 3.62
N SER A 110 0.80 9.76 2.33
CA SER A 110 0.55 11.10 1.77
C SER A 110 -0.85 11.63 2.09
N GLY A 111 -1.72 10.81 2.70
CA GLY A 111 -3.09 11.21 3.06
C GLY A 111 -4.06 11.18 1.88
N CYS A 112 -3.75 10.43 0.83
CA CYS A 112 -4.65 10.24 -0.30
C CYS A 112 -5.86 9.37 0.09
N THR A 113 -6.95 9.52 -0.65
CA THR A 113 -8.07 8.58 -0.58
C THR A 113 -7.62 7.22 -1.11
N PHE A 114 -8.01 6.17 -0.42
CA PHE A 114 -7.62 4.81 -0.77
C PHE A 114 -8.86 3.91 -0.86
N ILE A 115 -8.94 3.10 -1.93
CA ILE A 115 -10.01 2.14 -2.17
C ILE A 115 -9.54 0.78 -1.67
N GLN A 116 -10.21 0.24 -0.66
CA GLN A 116 -9.84 -1.04 -0.06
C GLN A 116 -10.11 -2.23 -0.98
N ASP A 117 -11.21 -2.20 -1.73
CA ASP A 117 -11.56 -3.27 -2.67
C ASP A 117 -12.23 -2.70 -3.92
N ILE A 118 -11.52 -2.72 -5.02
CA ILE A 118 -11.98 -2.15 -6.30
C ILE A 118 -13.28 -2.83 -6.79
N PRO A 119 -13.42 -4.18 -6.78
CA PRO A 119 -14.67 -4.83 -7.15
C PRO A 119 -15.87 -4.36 -6.34
N ASN A 120 -15.75 -4.29 -5.02
CA ASN A 120 -16.81 -3.82 -4.15
C ASN A 120 -17.13 -2.33 -4.39
N TYR A 121 -16.12 -1.50 -4.56
CA TYR A 121 -16.30 -0.09 -4.90
C TYR A 121 -17.12 0.10 -6.18
N TYR A 122 -16.80 -0.66 -7.25
CA TYR A 122 -17.57 -0.61 -8.49
C TYR A 122 -19.01 -1.08 -8.30
N LYS A 123 -19.21 -2.16 -7.55
CA LYS A 123 -20.53 -2.69 -7.21
C LYS A 123 -21.40 -1.67 -6.47
N GLU A 124 -20.83 -0.98 -5.49
CA GLU A 124 -21.52 0.09 -4.74
C GLU A 124 -21.89 1.27 -5.64
N GLN A 125 -21.11 1.54 -6.69
CA GLN A 125 -21.42 2.55 -7.70
C GLN A 125 -22.41 2.06 -8.77
N GLY A 126 -22.93 0.84 -8.64
CA GLY A 126 -23.81 0.24 -9.66
C GLY A 126 -23.12 -0.06 -11.00
N LYS A 127 -21.80 -0.22 -10.99
CA LYS A 127 -20.98 -0.49 -12.17
C LYS A 127 -20.48 -1.93 -12.17
N THR A 128 -20.24 -2.46 -13.35
CA THR A 128 -19.61 -3.78 -13.49
C THR A 128 -18.09 -3.63 -13.43
N TYR A 129 -17.45 -4.46 -12.62
CA TYR A 129 -16.02 -4.65 -12.63
C TYR A 129 -15.64 -5.70 -13.68
N ASN A 130 -14.57 -5.48 -14.41
CA ASN A 130 -14.16 -6.31 -15.56
C ASN A 130 -12.77 -6.94 -15.37
N ASP A 131 -12.38 -7.21 -14.15
CA ASP A 131 -11.11 -7.89 -13.77
C ASP A 131 -9.84 -7.25 -14.35
N THR A 132 -9.84 -5.95 -14.59
CA THR A 132 -8.69 -5.25 -15.21
C THR A 132 -7.48 -5.11 -14.32
N HIS A 133 -7.66 -5.24 -12.99
CA HIS A 133 -6.57 -5.08 -12.01
C HIS A 133 -6.18 -6.39 -11.33
N ARG A 134 -7.08 -7.36 -11.25
CA ARG A 134 -6.84 -8.70 -10.71
C ARG A 134 -7.81 -9.69 -11.34
N MET A 135 -7.28 -10.79 -11.84
CA MET A 135 -8.12 -11.86 -12.39
C MET A 135 -8.89 -12.58 -11.30
N SER A 136 -10.12 -12.95 -11.59
CA SER A 136 -10.93 -13.81 -10.72
C SER A 136 -10.21 -15.11 -10.37
N ALA A 137 -10.50 -15.67 -9.19
CA ALA A 137 -9.95 -16.96 -8.76
C ALA A 137 -10.33 -18.11 -9.71
N ASP A 138 -11.47 -17.99 -10.37
CA ASP A 138 -12.01 -18.98 -11.31
C ASP A 138 -11.53 -18.79 -12.76
N ALA A 139 -10.71 -17.77 -13.01
CA ALA A 139 -10.18 -17.53 -14.34
C ALA A 139 -9.29 -18.71 -14.81
N PRO A 140 -9.48 -19.21 -16.05
CA PRO A 140 -8.70 -20.34 -16.57
C PRO A 140 -7.21 -20.04 -16.67
N ASP A 141 -6.85 -18.78 -16.89
CA ASP A 141 -5.48 -18.28 -16.87
C ASP A 141 -5.38 -17.16 -15.83
N ARG A 142 -4.71 -17.47 -14.74
CA ARG A 142 -4.45 -16.53 -13.64
C ARG A 142 -3.18 -15.70 -13.88
N THR A 143 -2.74 -15.59 -15.12
CA THR A 143 -1.74 -14.61 -15.48
C THR A 143 -2.26 -13.19 -15.19
N TYR A 144 -1.35 -12.27 -15.11
CA TYR A 144 -1.67 -10.90 -14.71
C TYR A 144 -2.79 -10.30 -15.54
N ALA A 145 -3.75 -9.66 -14.88
CA ALA A 145 -4.66 -8.74 -15.53
C ALA A 145 -3.88 -7.64 -16.25
N ARG A 146 -4.46 -7.09 -17.31
CA ARG A 146 -3.78 -6.07 -18.11
C ARG A 146 -4.72 -4.93 -18.43
N HIS A 147 -4.22 -3.72 -18.35
CA HIS A 147 -4.95 -2.53 -18.75
C HIS A 147 -4.01 -1.47 -19.35
N ASP A 148 -4.60 -0.53 -20.06
CA ASP A 148 -3.87 0.62 -20.57
C ASP A 148 -3.75 1.70 -19.49
N VAL A 149 -2.67 2.47 -19.54
CA VAL A 149 -2.43 3.60 -18.64
C VAL A 149 -2.17 4.87 -19.45
N THR A 150 -2.85 5.94 -19.08
CA THR A 150 -2.59 7.27 -19.62
C THR A 150 -1.81 8.10 -18.61
N ILE A 151 -0.64 8.59 -19.00
CA ILE A 151 0.22 9.43 -18.16
C ILE A 151 -0.20 10.89 -18.31
N ASN A 152 -0.62 11.49 -17.22
CA ASN A 152 -0.81 12.94 -17.17
C ASN A 152 0.56 13.62 -17.10
N LYS A 153 1.05 14.11 -18.24
CA LYS A 153 2.38 14.72 -18.37
C LYS A 153 2.59 15.96 -17.51
N ASP A 154 1.52 16.66 -17.15
CA ASP A 154 1.61 17.89 -16.33
C ASP A 154 1.72 17.54 -14.84
N ALA A 155 1.01 16.51 -14.37
CA ALA A 155 1.07 16.01 -13.00
C ALA A 155 2.27 15.07 -12.78
N SER A 156 2.66 14.29 -13.80
CA SER A 156 3.67 13.22 -13.70
C SER A 156 4.88 13.50 -14.60
N LYS A 157 5.49 14.67 -14.45
CA LYS A 157 6.60 15.13 -15.31
C LYS A 157 7.77 14.16 -15.39
N TRP A 158 8.15 13.56 -14.27
CA TRP A 158 9.26 12.62 -14.21
C TRP A 158 8.93 11.30 -14.91
N LEU A 159 7.75 10.75 -14.64
CA LEU A 159 7.30 9.52 -15.29
C LEU A 159 7.21 9.71 -16.80
N TYR A 160 6.63 10.82 -17.25
CA TYR A 160 6.58 11.14 -18.68
C TYR A 160 7.97 11.25 -19.32
N LYS A 161 8.95 11.87 -18.66
CA LYS A 161 10.33 11.96 -19.15
C LYS A 161 11.01 10.61 -19.27
N ILE A 162 10.77 9.72 -18.29
CA ILE A 162 11.36 8.37 -18.27
C ILE A 162 10.75 7.50 -19.37
N VAL A 163 9.43 7.52 -19.49
CA VAL A 163 8.68 6.66 -20.43
C VAL A 163 8.73 7.20 -21.87
N GLY A 164 8.77 8.50 -22.07
CA GLY A 164 8.75 9.15 -23.38
C GLY A 164 7.41 9.09 -24.12
N SER A 165 6.34 8.66 -23.44
CA SER A 165 5.01 8.53 -24.00
C SER A 165 3.93 8.90 -22.99
N THR A 166 2.77 9.35 -23.45
CA THR A 166 1.57 9.53 -22.63
C THR A 166 0.71 8.27 -22.54
N GLU A 167 1.02 7.25 -23.33
CA GLU A 167 0.23 6.01 -23.41
C GLU A 167 1.12 4.81 -23.14
N LEU A 168 0.73 3.99 -22.19
CA LEU A 168 1.30 2.67 -21.93
C LEU A 168 0.23 1.61 -22.20
N LYS A 169 0.55 0.62 -23.01
CA LYS A 169 -0.37 -0.46 -23.39
C LYS A 169 -0.05 -1.75 -22.66
N ASN A 170 -1.09 -2.50 -22.30
CA ASN A 170 -0.97 -3.82 -21.69
C ASN A 170 -0.10 -3.83 -20.42
N VAL A 171 -0.24 -2.83 -19.54
CA VAL A 171 0.44 -2.80 -18.25
C VAL A 171 -0.10 -3.93 -17.39
N SER A 172 0.80 -4.77 -16.88
CA SER A 172 0.42 -5.87 -15.99
C SER A 172 0.00 -5.36 -14.61
N SER A 173 -1.05 -5.95 -14.07
CA SER A 173 -1.63 -5.57 -12.80
C SER A 173 -2.00 -6.81 -11.98
N TRP A 174 -1.80 -6.74 -10.67
CA TRP A 174 -2.22 -7.78 -9.73
C TRP A 174 -2.47 -7.17 -8.36
N HIS A 175 -3.56 -6.43 -8.26
CA HIS A 175 -4.01 -5.82 -7.00
C HIS A 175 -5.53 -5.62 -7.03
N HIS A 176 -6.15 -5.53 -5.87
CA HIS A 176 -7.55 -5.17 -5.73
C HIS A 176 -7.76 -3.92 -4.85
N GLN A 177 -6.69 -3.37 -4.32
CA GLN A 177 -6.66 -2.10 -3.58
C GLN A 177 -6.05 -0.98 -4.44
N ALA A 178 -6.53 0.26 -4.32
CA ALA A 178 -5.99 1.43 -5.04
C ALA A 178 -6.26 2.76 -4.32
#